data_837b90264497f69cccde477f83463e48
#
_entry.id   837b90264497f69cccde477f83463e48
#
_cell.length_a   1.000
_cell.length_b   1.000
_cell.length_c   1.000
_cell.angle_alpha   90.00
_cell.angle_beta   90.00
_cell.angle_gamma   90.00
#
_symmetry.space_group_name_H-M   'P 1'
#
loop_
_entity.id
_entity.type
_entity.pdbx_description
1 polymer ?
#
loop_
_entity_poly.entity_id
_entity_poly.type
_entity_poly.pdbx_seq_one_letter_code
_entity_poly.pdbx_strand_id
1 'polypeptide(L)'
;RQRQMCIRDRGKTVEEIKTIISSLHEFNPMMGHRGLRLAVTYPEIAKMQTKAVIRAAINVQKKHNDWTVKPEIMIPLSCDAKELKYVKDIVVATADAEIAAAGVELEYQVGTMIEIPRAALTADEIAKQADFFCFGTNDLTQMTYGFSRDDAGKFLDAYYDAKIFENDPFAKLDQVGVGKLMEMAIKLGKPVNPNLHVGICGEHGGDPSSVEFCHKIGLDYVSCSPFRVPIARLAAAQAAIANK
;
A
#
# COMPACT_ATOMS: atom_id res chain seq x y z
N ARG A 1 15.83 -21.32 -21.98
CA ARG A 1 16.13 -22.47 -21.07
C ARG A 1 15.17 -22.53 -19.89
N GLN A 2 14.90 -21.46 -19.13
CA GLN A 2 13.94 -21.45 -18.03
C GLN A 2 12.48 -21.79 -18.45
N ARG A 3 12.02 -21.30 -19.61
CA ARG A 3 10.67 -21.67 -20.14
C ARG A 3 10.54 -23.16 -20.45
N GLN A 4 11.60 -23.80 -20.93
CA GLN A 4 11.62 -25.26 -21.20
C GLN A 4 11.61 -26.09 -19.92
N MET A 5 12.21 -25.63 -18.82
CA MET A 5 12.14 -26.30 -17.52
C MET A 5 10.70 -26.28 -16.96
N CYS A 6 10.00 -25.14 -17.02
CA CYS A 6 8.59 -25.05 -16.57
C CYS A 6 7.64 -25.96 -17.35
N ILE A 7 7.88 -26.17 -18.64
CA ILE A 7 7.11 -27.09 -19.50
C ILE A 7 7.33 -28.54 -19.08
N ARG A 8 8.57 -28.91 -18.80
CA ARG A 8 8.98 -30.27 -18.46
C ARG A 8 8.43 -30.76 -17.12
N ASP A 9 8.40 -29.85 -16.13
CA ASP A 9 8.08 -30.21 -14.75
C ASP A 9 6.57 -30.24 -14.45
N ARG A 10 5.73 -29.71 -15.36
CA ARG A 10 4.28 -29.57 -15.14
C ARG A 10 3.38 -30.33 -16.10
N GLY A 11 3.96 -31.13 -17.00
CA GLY A 11 3.21 -31.97 -17.96
C GLY A 11 2.31 -31.16 -18.93
N LYS A 12 2.62 -29.89 -19.17
CA LYS A 12 1.88 -29.02 -20.08
C LYS A 12 2.61 -28.83 -21.41
N THR A 13 1.85 -28.74 -22.49
CA THR A 13 2.38 -28.40 -23.81
C THR A 13 2.72 -26.91 -23.94
N VAL A 14 3.54 -26.58 -24.93
CA VAL A 14 3.86 -25.16 -25.25
C VAL A 14 2.60 -24.37 -25.56
N GLU A 15 1.65 -24.95 -26.29
CA GLU A 15 0.40 -24.27 -26.68
C GLU A 15 -0.52 -24.03 -25.48
N GLU A 16 -0.62 -24.99 -24.55
CA GLU A 16 -1.36 -24.78 -23.29
C GLU A 16 -0.76 -23.65 -22.45
N ILE A 17 0.57 -23.55 -22.38
CA ILE A 17 1.25 -22.47 -21.66
C ILE A 17 1.03 -21.12 -22.36
N LYS A 18 1.10 -21.06 -23.68
CA LYS A 18 0.79 -19.84 -24.44
C LYS A 18 -0.66 -19.38 -24.21
N THR A 19 -1.60 -20.32 -24.19
CA THR A 19 -3.01 -20.04 -23.91
C THR A 19 -3.18 -19.45 -22.51
N ILE A 20 -2.53 -20.03 -21.50
CA ILE A 20 -2.54 -19.48 -20.13
C ILE A 20 -1.93 -18.08 -20.09
N ILE A 21 -0.77 -17.87 -20.72
CA ILE A 21 -0.12 -16.54 -20.80
C ILE A 21 -1.05 -15.52 -21.45
N SER A 22 -1.70 -15.91 -22.56
CA SER A 22 -2.65 -15.03 -23.24
C SER A 22 -3.87 -14.68 -22.38
N SER A 23 -4.38 -15.63 -21.59
CA SER A 23 -5.50 -15.40 -20.68
C SER A 23 -5.16 -14.50 -19.48
N LEU A 24 -3.88 -14.37 -19.14
CA LEU A 24 -3.39 -13.50 -18.07
C LEU A 24 -3.04 -12.09 -18.56
N HIS A 25 -3.18 -11.81 -19.86
CA HIS A 25 -2.90 -10.49 -20.40
C HIS A 25 -3.98 -9.50 -19.96
N GLU A 26 -3.56 -8.42 -19.32
CA GLU A 26 -4.44 -7.35 -18.85
C GLU A 26 -4.38 -6.14 -19.78
N PHE A 27 -5.54 -5.54 -20.08
CA PHE A 27 -5.63 -4.31 -20.87
C PHE A 27 -5.17 -3.08 -20.09
N ASN A 28 -5.45 -3.07 -18.79
CA ASN A 28 -5.01 -2.04 -17.84
C ASN A 28 -4.49 -2.70 -16.56
N PRO A 29 -3.17 -2.92 -16.44
CA PRO A 29 -2.59 -3.59 -15.27
C PRO A 29 -2.86 -2.88 -13.94
N MET A 30 -2.98 -1.54 -13.93
CA MET A 30 -3.29 -0.77 -12.72
C MET A 30 -4.67 -1.12 -12.16
N MET A 31 -5.66 -1.32 -13.03
CA MET A 31 -7.02 -1.72 -12.68
C MET A 31 -7.22 -3.23 -12.63
N GLY A 32 -6.15 -3.99 -12.83
CA GLY A 32 -6.18 -5.41 -13.06
C GLY A 32 -6.17 -6.30 -11.82
N HIS A 33 -5.78 -7.54 -12.05
CA HIS A 33 -5.78 -8.62 -11.07
C HIS A 33 -4.48 -8.64 -10.25
N ARG A 34 -4.40 -7.78 -9.23
CA ARG A 34 -3.23 -7.60 -8.36
C ARG A 34 -3.64 -7.33 -6.92
N GLY A 35 -2.68 -7.30 -6.00
CA GLY A 35 -2.88 -6.97 -4.59
C GLY A 35 -3.95 -7.84 -3.93
N LEU A 36 -4.87 -7.24 -3.22
CA LEU A 36 -5.95 -7.93 -2.52
C LEU A 36 -6.78 -8.81 -3.47
N ARG A 37 -7.09 -8.34 -4.70
CA ARG A 37 -7.85 -9.10 -5.70
C ARG A 37 -7.17 -10.43 -6.03
N LEU A 38 -5.85 -10.40 -6.17
CA LEU A 38 -5.03 -11.59 -6.39
C LEU A 38 -5.05 -12.51 -5.16
N ALA A 39 -4.99 -11.95 -3.95
CA ALA A 39 -5.04 -12.72 -2.71
C ALA A 39 -6.41 -13.38 -2.46
N VAL A 40 -7.49 -12.79 -2.96
CA VAL A 40 -8.84 -13.43 -2.93
C VAL A 40 -8.89 -14.62 -3.88
N THR A 41 -8.35 -14.49 -5.09
CA THR A 41 -8.38 -15.55 -6.11
C THR A 41 -7.38 -16.66 -5.82
N TYR A 42 -6.20 -16.31 -5.29
CA TYR A 42 -5.09 -17.22 -4.97
C TYR A 42 -4.62 -17.01 -3.53
N PRO A 43 -5.40 -17.47 -2.53
CA PRO A 43 -5.10 -17.21 -1.11
C PRO A 43 -3.77 -17.80 -0.64
N GLU A 44 -3.24 -18.79 -1.35
CA GLU A 44 -1.91 -19.35 -1.11
C GLU A 44 -0.78 -18.31 -1.27
N ILE A 45 -0.97 -17.28 -2.09
CA ILE A 45 -0.01 -16.17 -2.23
C ILE A 45 0.05 -15.36 -0.94
N ALA A 46 -1.11 -14.99 -0.37
CA ALA A 46 -1.17 -14.30 0.91
C ALA A 46 -0.54 -15.13 2.04
N LYS A 47 -0.83 -16.44 2.08
CA LYS A 47 -0.22 -17.37 3.05
C LYS A 47 1.30 -17.42 2.90
N MET A 48 1.81 -17.55 1.68
CA MET A 48 3.25 -17.62 1.40
C MET A 48 3.96 -16.33 1.81
N GLN A 49 3.42 -15.18 1.47
CA GLN A 49 3.99 -13.88 1.81
C GLN A 49 3.96 -13.64 3.33
N THR A 50 2.84 -13.95 3.99
CA THR A 50 2.73 -13.85 5.46
C THR A 50 3.76 -14.73 6.17
N LYS A 51 3.91 -15.99 5.73
CA LYS A 51 4.96 -16.88 6.25
C LYS A 51 6.35 -16.29 6.12
N ALA A 52 6.66 -15.70 4.97
CA ALA A 52 7.96 -15.08 4.72
C ALA A 52 8.24 -13.93 5.70
N VAL A 53 7.27 -13.03 5.89
CA VAL A 53 7.40 -11.88 6.80
C VAL A 53 7.55 -12.34 8.24
N ILE A 54 6.66 -13.20 8.74
CA ILE A 54 6.66 -13.66 10.13
C ILE A 54 7.91 -14.46 10.45
N ARG A 55 8.32 -15.39 9.57
CA ARG A 55 9.57 -16.14 9.76
C ARG A 55 10.81 -15.26 9.77
N ALA A 56 10.84 -14.23 8.91
CA ALA A 56 11.94 -13.26 8.90
C ALA A 56 11.99 -12.48 10.23
N ALA A 57 10.85 -12.01 10.73
CA ALA A 57 10.73 -11.29 11.99
C ALA A 57 11.20 -12.19 13.17
N ILE A 58 10.74 -13.43 13.25
CA ILE A 58 11.17 -14.42 14.25
C ILE A 58 12.68 -14.66 14.21
N ASN A 59 13.24 -14.80 13.00
CA ASN A 59 14.67 -15.04 12.83
C ASN A 59 15.51 -13.82 13.26
N VAL A 60 15.04 -12.61 12.98
CA VAL A 60 15.72 -11.37 13.42
C VAL A 60 15.64 -11.23 14.93
N GLN A 61 14.47 -11.43 15.54
CA GLN A 61 14.30 -11.35 16.98
C GLN A 61 15.15 -12.38 17.73
N LYS A 62 15.26 -13.60 17.23
CA LYS A 62 16.15 -14.63 17.81
C LYS A 62 17.64 -14.29 17.72
N LYS A 63 18.05 -13.52 16.71
CA LYS A 63 19.46 -13.07 16.55
C LYS A 63 19.77 -11.83 17.39
N HIS A 64 18.77 -11.01 17.67
CA HIS A 64 18.89 -9.72 18.34
C HIS A 64 17.90 -9.68 19.51
N ASN A 65 18.26 -10.32 20.61
CA ASN A 65 17.39 -10.45 21.79
C ASN A 65 17.09 -9.09 22.49
N ASP A 66 17.86 -8.07 22.17
CA ASP A 66 17.71 -6.68 22.63
C ASP A 66 16.81 -5.83 21.74
N TRP A 67 16.33 -6.39 20.60
CA TRP A 67 15.43 -5.71 19.67
C TRP A 67 13.98 -6.12 19.92
N THR A 68 13.08 -5.15 19.77
CA THR A 68 11.63 -5.41 19.66
C THR A 68 11.27 -5.38 18.18
N VAL A 69 10.97 -6.55 17.62
CA VAL A 69 10.57 -6.67 16.21
C VAL A 69 9.04 -6.76 16.15
N LYS A 70 8.41 -5.79 15.49
CA LYS A 70 6.95 -5.74 15.32
C LYS A 70 6.62 -5.53 13.84
N PRO A 71 6.40 -6.61 13.07
CA PRO A 71 6.07 -6.47 11.66
C PRO A 71 4.66 -5.91 11.46
N GLU A 72 4.54 -5.05 10.46
CA GLU A 72 3.28 -4.50 9.97
C GLU A 72 2.99 -5.05 8.58
N ILE A 73 1.93 -5.85 8.47
CA ILE A 73 1.52 -6.47 7.20
C ILE A 73 0.43 -5.60 6.57
N MET A 74 0.72 -5.02 5.40
CA MET A 74 -0.17 -4.13 4.68
C MET A 74 -0.83 -4.85 3.52
N ILE A 75 -2.16 -4.86 3.48
CA ILE A 75 -2.97 -5.42 2.39
C ILE A 75 -3.29 -4.29 1.41
N PRO A 76 -2.77 -4.31 0.17
CA PRO A 76 -2.98 -3.24 -0.81
C PRO A 76 -4.29 -3.42 -1.59
N LEU A 77 -4.75 -2.35 -2.23
CA LEU A 77 -5.91 -2.33 -3.14
C LEU A 77 -7.27 -2.70 -2.51
N SER A 78 -7.41 -2.46 -1.22
CA SER A 78 -8.70 -2.67 -0.55
C SER A 78 -9.72 -1.62 -1.00
N CYS A 79 -10.91 -2.05 -1.39
CA CYS A 79 -12.03 -1.16 -1.70
C CYS A 79 -13.31 -1.47 -0.91
N ASP A 80 -13.37 -2.64 -0.25
CA ASP A 80 -14.51 -3.06 0.56
C ASP A 80 -14.03 -3.73 1.86
N ALA A 81 -14.75 -3.47 2.96
CA ALA A 81 -14.40 -4.04 4.27
C ALA A 81 -14.51 -5.58 4.31
N LYS A 82 -15.40 -6.16 3.51
CA LYS A 82 -15.59 -7.64 3.47
C LYS A 82 -14.43 -8.33 2.78
N GLU A 83 -13.91 -7.74 1.69
CA GLU A 83 -12.74 -8.32 1.01
C GLU A 83 -11.47 -8.16 1.85
N LEU A 84 -11.31 -7.02 2.54
CA LEU A 84 -10.21 -6.81 3.48
C LEU A 84 -10.26 -7.84 4.60
N LYS A 85 -11.44 -8.02 5.22
CA LYS A 85 -11.63 -9.03 6.27
C LYS A 85 -11.28 -10.44 5.79
N TYR A 86 -11.73 -10.82 4.59
CA TYR A 86 -11.44 -12.14 4.03
C TYR A 86 -9.94 -12.42 3.93
N VAL A 87 -9.17 -11.47 3.40
CA VAL A 87 -7.71 -11.64 3.27
C VAL A 87 -7.02 -11.50 4.63
N LYS A 88 -7.47 -10.57 5.51
CA LYS A 88 -6.94 -10.42 6.87
C LYS A 88 -7.10 -11.72 7.67
N ASP A 89 -8.24 -12.39 7.60
CA ASP A 89 -8.45 -13.66 8.30
C ASP A 89 -7.43 -14.72 7.87
N ILE A 90 -7.08 -14.78 6.58
CA ILE A 90 -6.04 -15.69 6.06
C ILE A 90 -4.65 -15.30 6.59
N VAL A 91 -4.34 -14.02 6.59
CA VAL A 91 -3.06 -13.48 7.08
C VAL A 91 -2.90 -13.79 8.57
N VAL A 92 -3.90 -13.46 9.39
CA VAL A 92 -3.88 -13.69 10.84
C VAL A 92 -3.74 -15.16 11.16
N ALA A 93 -4.60 -16.03 10.59
CA ALA A 93 -4.50 -17.47 10.82
C ALA A 93 -3.12 -18.05 10.42
N THR A 94 -2.51 -17.50 9.38
CA THR A 94 -1.18 -17.94 8.93
C THR A 94 -0.08 -17.43 9.87
N ALA A 95 -0.15 -16.17 10.29
CA ALA A 95 0.83 -15.57 11.21
C ALA A 95 0.82 -16.28 12.56
N ASP A 96 -0.36 -16.47 13.15
CA ASP A 96 -0.54 -17.13 14.45
C ASP A 96 -0.01 -18.58 14.42
N ALA A 97 -0.27 -19.32 13.33
CA ALA A 97 0.24 -20.67 13.17
C ALA A 97 1.79 -20.73 13.11
N GLU A 98 2.43 -19.78 12.41
CA GLU A 98 3.89 -19.72 12.31
C GLU A 98 4.54 -19.28 13.64
N ILE A 99 3.92 -18.35 14.37
CA ILE A 99 4.37 -17.89 15.69
C ILE A 99 4.28 -19.04 16.71
N ALA A 100 3.13 -19.72 16.76
CA ALA A 100 2.91 -20.86 17.63
C ALA A 100 3.87 -22.03 17.33
N ALA A 101 4.09 -22.35 16.05
CA ALA A 101 5.05 -23.38 15.63
C ALA A 101 6.50 -23.06 16.00
N ALA A 102 6.87 -21.78 16.09
CA ALA A 102 8.20 -21.33 16.50
C ALA A 102 8.39 -21.28 18.02
N GLY A 103 7.31 -21.38 18.81
CA GLY A 103 7.32 -21.31 20.27
C GLY A 103 7.82 -19.97 20.81
N VAL A 104 7.46 -18.87 20.15
CA VAL A 104 7.89 -17.51 20.52
C VAL A 104 6.67 -16.60 20.68
N GLU A 105 6.87 -15.48 21.37
CA GLU A 105 5.93 -14.34 21.35
C GLU A 105 6.40 -13.32 20.32
N LEU A 106 5.50 -12.92 19.43
CA LEU A 106 5.76 -11.89 18.43
C LEU A 106 4.48 -11.09 18.22
N GLU A 107 4.54 -9.79 18.48
CA GLU A 107 3.47 -8.87 18.13
C GLU A 107 3.56 -8.49 16.65
N TYR A 108 2.41 -8.38 16.00
CA TYR A 108 2.32 -7.90 14.62
C TYR A 108 1.02 -7.12 14.42
N GLN A 109 0.95 -6.36 13.34
CA GLN A 109 -0.26 -5.62 12.94
C GLN A 109 -0.63 -5.96 11.50
N VAL A 110 -1.93 -5.88 11.20
CA VAL A 110 -2.46 -6.06 9.84
C VAL A 110 -3.31 -4.85 9.47
N GLY A 111 -2.78 -4.05 8.57
CA GLY A 111 -3.45 -2.85 8.08
C GLY A 111 -3.71 -2.90 6.59
N THR A 112 -4.14 -1.78 6.05
CA THR A 112 -4.45 -1.67 4.63
C THR A 112 -3.94 -0.38 4.01
N MET A 113 -3.76 -0.42 2.69
CA MET A 113 -3.49 0.76 1.89
C MET A 113 -4.82 1.41 1.48
N ILE A 114 -4.96 2.70 1.77
CA ILE A 114 -6.04 3.53 1.25
C ILE A 114 -5.53 4.18 -0.02
N GLU A 115 -5.86 3.58 -1.15
CA GLU A 115 -5.38 4.00 -2.47
C GLU A 115 -6.47 3.95 -3.53
N ILE A 116 -7.64 3.42 -3.18
CA ILE A 116 -8.83 3.43 -4.02
C ILE A 116 -9.80 4.48 -3.45
N PRO A 117 -10.34 5.40 -4.27
CA PRO A 117 -11.25 6.44 -3.79
C PRO A 117 -12.44 5.90 -2.98
N ARG A 118 -13.01 4.74 -3.38
CA ARG A 118 -14.06 4.09 -2.61
C ARG A 118 -13.64 3.75 -1.17
N ALA A 119 -12.40 3.29 -0.98
CA ALA A 119 -11.88 2.98 0.35
C ALA A 119 -11.80 4.25 1.24
N ALA A 120 -11.41 5.39 0.67
CA ALA A 120 -11.39 6.66 1.39
C ALA A 120 -12.81 7.11 1.78
N LEU A 121 -13.79 6.92 0.89
CA LEU A 121 -15.21 7.27 1.11
C LEU A 121 -15.91 6.36 2.13
N THR A 122 -15.42 5.16 2.36
CA THR A 122 -15.98 4.16 3.29
C THR A 122 -14.96 3.76 4.36
N ALA A 123 -14.08 4.68 4.74
CA ALA A 123 -12.98 4.42 5.64
C ALA A 123 -13.43 4.06 7.07
N ASP A 124 -14.62 4.47 7.49
CA ASP A 124 -15.25 4.03 8.72
C ASP A 124 -15.50 2.50 8.76
N GLU A 125 -15.97 1.92 7.66
CA GLU A 125 -16.15 0.47 7.55
C GLU A 125 -14.82 -0.27 7.44
N ILE A 126 -13.87 0.28 6.68
CA ILE A 126 -12.52 -0.29 6.53
C ILE A 126 -11.76 -0.28 7.87
N ALA A 127 -11.87 0.80 8.66
CA ALA A 127 -11.19 0.94 9.95
C ALA A 127 -11.60 -0.12 10.99
N LYS A 128 -12.79 -0.70 10.87
CA LYS A 128 -13.22 -1.84 11.70
C LYS A 128 -12.37 -3.09 11.50
N GLN A 129 -11.67 -3.17 10.37
CA GLN A 129 -10.89 -4.33 9.96
C GLN A 129 -9.38 -4.07 9.94
N ALA A 130 -8.92 -2.83 10.09
CA ALA A 130 -7.52 -2.47 9.94
C ALA A 130 -6.92 -1.95 11.24
N ASP A 131 -5.69 -2.35 11.52
CA ASP A 131 -4.92 -1.85 12.66
C ASP A 131 -4.24 -0.52 12.31
N PHE A 132 -3.96 -0.30 11.02
CA PHE A 132 -3.40 0.94 10.50
C PHE A 132 -3.83 1.21 9.06
N PHE A 133 -3.74 2.48 8.65
CA PHE A 133 -3.89 2.92 7.25
C PHE A 133 -2.57 3.45 6.71
N CYS A 134 -2.33 3.18 5.43
CA CYS A 134 -1.28 3.86 4.67
C CYS A 134 -1.86 4.38 3.36
N PHE A 135 -1.72 5.67 3.09
CA PHE A 135 -2.15 6.23 1.82
C PHE A 135 -1.18 5.84 0.70
N GLY A 136 -1.67 5.07 -0.28
CA GLY A 136 -0.97 4.75 -1.53
C GLY A 136 -1.26 5.83 -2.57
N THR A 137 -0.56 6.95 -2.47
CA THR A 137 -0.92 8.16 -3.21
C THR A 137 -0.65 8.08 -4.71
N ASN A 138 0.16 7.16 -5.19
CA ASN A 138 0.31 6.93 -6.63
C ASN A 138 -1.01 6.44 -7.24
N ASP A 139 -1.57 5.36 -6.71
CA ASP A 139 -2.84 4.80 -7.18
C ASP A 139 -4.02 5.73 -6.87
N LEU A 140 -4.04 6.34 -5.69
CA LEU A 140 -5.09 7.29 -5.31
C LEU A 140 -5.12 8.50 -6.26
N THR A 141 -3.95 9.02 -6.66
CA THR A 141 -3.83 10.10 -7.65
C THR A 141 -4.34 9.64 -9.01
N GLN A 142 -3.88 8.50 -9.51
CA GLN A 142 -4.31 7.96 -10.81
C GLN A 142 -5.83 7.81 -10.88
N MET A 143 -6.45 7.25 -9.85
CA MET A 143 -7.89 7.01 -9.83
C MET A 143 -8.70 8.29 -9.60
N THR A 144 -8.16 9.27 -8.88
CA THR A 144 -8.82 10.56 -8.64
C THR A 144 -8.80 11.42 -9.89
N TYR A 145 -7.67 11.46 -10.61
CA TYR A 145 -7.56 12.18 -11.88
C TYR A 145 -8.14 11.41 -13.08
N GLY A 146 -8.28 10.09 -12.97
CA GLY A 146 -8.82 9.27 -14.05
C GLY A 146 -7.84 9.01 -15.19
N PHE A 147 -6.51 9.08 -14.95
CA PHE A 147 -5.50 8.73 -15.93
C PHE A 147 -4.34 7.94 -15.33
N SER A 148 -3.71 7.13 -16.18
CA SER A 148 -2.56 6.32 -15.78
C SER A 148 -1.27 7.15 -15.74
N ARG A 149 -0.45 6.94 -14.72
CA ARG A 149 0.90 7.49 -14.61
C ARG A 149 1.76 7.15 -15.85
N ASP A 150 1.62 5.93 -16.36
CA ASP A 150 2.41 5.45 -17.50
C ASP A 150 1.99 6.10 -18.83
N ASP A 151 0.73 6.53 -18.94
CA ASP A 151 0.18 7.18 -20.14
C ASP A 151 0.20 8.71 -20.06
N ALA A 152 0.30 9.27 -18.87
CA ALA A 152 0.16 10.71 -18.62
C ALA A 152 1.19 11.57 -19.37
N GLY A 153 2.40 11.06 -19.58
CA GLY A 153 3.44 11.73 -20.36
C GLY A 153 3.05 12.08 -21.80
N LYS A 154 1.98 11.48 -22.34
CA LYS A 154 1.49 11.78 -23.70
C LYS A 154 0.78 13.14 -23.79
N PHE A 155 0.31 13.71 -22.68
CA PHE A 155 -0.47 14.94 -22.66
C PHE A 155 -0.09 15.94 -21.55
N LEU A 156 0.59 15.53 -20.49
CA LEU A 156 0.92 16.41 -19.35
C LEU A 156 1.81 17.59 -19.76
N ASP A 157 2.72 17.41 -20.72
CA ASP A 157 3.55 18.51 -21.21
C ASP A 157 2.69 19.66 -21.78
N ALA A 158 1.64 19.33 -22.55
CA ALA A 158 0.72 20.33 -23.07
C ALA A 158 -0.09 21.02 -21.95
N TYR A 159 -0.38 20.32 -20.85
CA TYR A 159 -1.04 20.89 -19.67
C TYR A 159 -0.14 21.87 -18.91
N TYR A 160 1.18 21.60 -18.86
CA TYR A 160 2.16 22.53 -18.27
C TYR A 160 2.35 23.76 -19.14
N ASP A 161 2.48 23.59 -20.45
CA ASP A 161 2.60 24.70 -21.42
C ASP A 161 1.37 25.62 -21.38
N ALA A 162 0.18 25.03 -21.27
CA ALA A 162 -1.08 25.76 -21.15
C ALA A 162 -1.33 26.31 -19.72
N LYS A 163 -0.44 26.05 -18.76
CA LYS A 163 -0.57 26.43 -17.34
C LYS A 163 -1.86 25.91 -16.67
N ILE A 164 -2.37 24.75 -17.13
CA ILE A 164 -3.50 24.06 -16.50
C ILE A 164 -3.04 23.38 -15.22
N PHE A 165 -1.89 22.72 -15.25
CA PHE A 165 -1.21 22.18 -14.07
C PHE A 165 0.10 22.94 -13.84
N GLU A 166 0.37 23.30 -12.58
CA GLU A 166 1.61 23.92 -12.17
C GLU A 166 2.72 22.90 -11.88
N ASN A 167 2.33 21.70 -11.45
CA ASN A 167 3.24 20.64 -11.04
C ASN A 167 2.71 19.29 -11.54
N ASP A 168 3.63 18.33 -11.64
CA ASP A 168 3.30 16.93 -11.85
C ASP A 168 2.55 16.38 -10.61
N PRO A 169 1.30 15.92 -10.76
CA PRO A 169 0.51 15.39 -9.65
C PRO A 169 1.07 14.09 -9.07
N PHE A 170 2.02 13.43 -9.75
CA PHE A 170 2.73 12.27 -9.23
C PHE A 170 4.00 12.63 -8.45
N ALA A 171 4.56 13.81 -8.67
CA ALA A 171 5.73 14.32 -7.94
C ALA A 171 5.34 15.12 -6.70
N LYS A 172 4.26 15.90 -6.79
CA LYS A 172 3.75 16.74 -5.73
C LYS A 172 2.28 16.43 -5.49
N LEU A 173 1.93 16.18 -4.22
CA LEU A 173 0.57 15.78 -3.85
C LEU A 173 -0.47 16.85 -4.22
N ASP A 174 -1.52 16.45 -4.91
CA ASP A 174 -2.72 17.24 -5.06
C ASP A 174 -3.45 17.35 -3.71
N GLN A 175 -3.26 18.48 -3.05
CA GLN A 175 -3.88 18.73 -1.74
C GLN A 175 -5.37 19.04 -1.84
N VAL A 176 -5.89 19.38 -3.05
CA VAL A 176 -7.28 19.77 -3.27
C VAL A 176 -8.18 18.54 -3.50
N GLY A 177 -7.85 17.68 -4.44
CA GLY A 177 -8.64 16.49 -4.77
C GLY A 177 -8.23 15.29 -3.93
N VAL A 178 -6.99 14.83 -4.11
CA VAL A 178 -6.45 13.67 -3.38
C VAL A 178 -6.37 13.95 -1.89
N GLY A 179 -5.93 15.15 -1.50
CA GLY A 179 -5.85 15.57 -0.10
C GLY A 179 -7.19 15.54 0.61
N LYS A 180 -8.29 15.94 -0.05
CA LYS A 180 -9.64 15.81 0.51
C LYS A 180 -10.04 14.36 0.78
N LEU A 181 -9.69 13.43 -0.11
CA LEU A 181 -9.94 12.02 0.13
C LEU A 181 -9.14 11.48 1.32
N MET A 182 -7.89 11.94 1.49
CA MET A 182 -7.08 11.59 2.65
C MET A 182 -7.69 12.13 3.95
N GLU A 183 -8.07 13.42 3.99
CA GLU A 183 -8.75 14.01 5.15
C GLU A 183 -10.06 13.31 5.49
N MET A 184 -10.84 12.93 4.47
CA MET A 184 -12.09 12.21 4.65
C MET A 184 -11.84 10.85 5.27
N ALA A 185 -10.85 10.09 4.79
CA ALA A 185 -10.51 8.79 5.33
C ALA A 185 -10.08 8.87 6.80
N ILE A 186 -9.31 9.90 7.18
CA ILE A 186 -8.91 10.13 8.58
C ILE A 186 -10.13 10.47 9.45
N LYS A 187 -10.98 11.40 8.99
CA LYS A 187 -12.19 11.82 9.71
C LYS A 187 -13.20 10.70 9.91
N LEU A 188 -13.28 9.76 8.98
CA LEU A 188 -14.16 8.60 9.08
C LEU A 188 -13.54 7.46 9.89
N GLY A 189 -12.24 7.20 9.72
CA GLY A 189 -11.56 6.06 10.32
C GLY A 189 -11.21 6.23 11.79
N LYS A 190 -10.61 7.36 12.18
CA LYS A 190 -10.16 7.58 13.58
C LYS A 190 -11.27 7.53 14.63
N PRO A 191 -12.50 8.00 14.42
CA PRO A 191 -13.59 7.84 15.39
C PRO A 191 -14.00 6.38 15.62
N VAL A 192 -13.85 5.53 14.60
CA VAL A 192 -14.19 4.09 14.67
C VAL A 192 -13.07 3.29 15.32
N ASN A 193 -11.82 3.62 14.99
CA ASN A 193 -10.63 3.04 15.61
C ASN A 193 -9.73 4.18 16.14
N PRO A 194 -9.86 4.57 17.42
CA PRO A 194 -9.05 5.65 18.00
C PRO A 194 -7.54 5.38 17.98
N ASN A 195 -7.13 4.11 17.91
CA ASN A 195 -5.73 3.70 17.84
C ASN A 195 -5.23 3.56 16.37
N LEU A 196 -6.04 3.96 15.40
CA LEU A 196 -5.69 3.86 14.00
C LEU A 196 -4.43 4.68 13.69
N HIS A 197 -3.35 3.99 13.38
CA HIS A 197 -2.10 4.58 12.94
C HIS A 197 -2.18 4.88 11.44
N VAL A 198 -1.85 6.09 11.02
CA VAL A 198 -2.06 6.55 9.64
C VAL A 198 -0.78 7.10 9.05
N GLY A 199 -0.39 6.61 7.90
CA GLY A 199 0.78 7.08 7.19
C GLY A 199 0.57 7.25 5.69
N ILE A 200 1.65 7.61 5.01
CA ILE A 200 1.72 7.76 3.55
C ILE A 200 2.93 7.03 3.01
N CYS A 201 2.80 6.47 1.82
CA CYS A 201 3.91 5.93 1.05
C CYS A 201 3.86 6.44 -0.41
N GLY A 202 4.95 6.22 -1.12
CA GLY A 202 5.11 6.63 -2.51
C GLY A 202 5.97 7.88 -2.67
N GLU A 203 5.96 8.44 -3.86
CA GLU A 203 6.82 9.59 -4.24
C GLU A 203 6.54 10.83 -3.38
N HIS A 204 5.28 11.07 -3.03
CA HIS A 204 4.85 12.21 -2.25
C HIS A 204 5.43 12.26 -0.83
N GLY A 205 5.75 11.12 -0.22
CA GLY A 205 6.38 11.05 1.09
C GLY A 205 7.78 11.68 1.16
N GLY A 206 8.40 11.97 0.01
CA GLY A 206 9.70 12.65 -0.10
C GLY A 206 9.61 14.10 -0.57
N ASP A 207 8.41 14.62 -0.90
CA ASP A 207 8.21 16.00 -1.30
C ASP A 207 7.92 16.89 -0.09
N PRO A 208 8.66 18.01 0.13
CA PRO A 208 8.50 18.86 1.31
C PRO A 208 7.08 19.39 1.52
N SER A 209 6.41 19.86 0.46
CA SER A 209 5.05 20.41 0.57
C SER A 209 4.01 19.34 0.90
N SER A 210 4.21 18.14 0.39
CA SER A 210 3.37 16.98 0.68
C SER A 210 3.56 16.50 2.13
N VAL A 211 4.82 16.49 2.63
CA VAL A 211 5.13 16.18 4.04
C VAL A 211 4.50 17.20 5.00
N GLU A 212 4.55 18.50 4.67
CA GLU A 212 3.90 19.54 5.45
C GLU A 212 2.38 19.34 5.50
N PHE A 213 1.75 19.02 4.35
CA PHE A 213 0.33 18.71 4.30
C PHE A 213 -0.02 17.48 5.14
N CYS A 214 0.77 16.41 5.06
CA CYS A 214 0.60 15.21 5.88
C CYS A 214 0.63 15.54 7.38
N HIS A 215 1.56 16.40 7.81
CA HIS A 215 1.61 16.88 9.19
C HIS A 215 0.31 17.63 9.57
N LYS A 216 -0.16 18.55 8.74
CA LYS A 216 -1.39 19.34 8.99
C LYS A 216 -2.64 18.48 9.15
N ILE A 217 -2.77 17.41 8.36
CA ILE A 217 -3.93 16.50 8.45
C ILE A 217 -3.76 15.41 9.51
N GLY A 218 -2.62 15.40 10.24
CA GLY A 218 -2.38 14.52 11.39
C GLY A 218 -2.00 13.10 11.05
N LEU A 219 -1.14 12.90 10.03
CA LEU A 219 -0.51 11.61 9.80
C LEU A 219 0.57 11.33 10.86
N ASP A 220 0.72 10.05 11.20
CA ASP A 220 1.66 9.58 12.20
C ASP A 220 3.06 9.34 11.61
N TYR A 221 3.14 8.99 10.32
CA TYR A 221 4.43 8.78 9.63
C TYR A 221 4.38 9.08 8.12
N VAL A 222 5.56 9.30 7.54
CA VAL A 222 5.79 9.32 6.10
C VAL A 222 6.84 8.28 5.73
N SER A 223 6.64 7.57 4.62
CA SER A 223 7.59 6.66 4.02
C SER A 223 8.06 7.22 2.69
N CYS A 224 9.37 7.22 2.47
CA CYS A 224 9.98 7.71 1.23
C CYS A 224 11.21 6.88 0.86
N SER A 225 11.74 7.11 -0.34
CA SER A 225 13.00 6.47 -0.74
C SER A 225 14.15 6.88 0.19
N PRO A 226 15.17 6.01 0.41
CA PRO A 226 16.28 6.29 1.32
C PRO A 226 16.98 7.62 1.03
N PHE A 227 17.13 8.00 -0.23
CA PHE A 227 17.77 9.25 -0.64
C PHE A 227 16.98 10.50 -0.27
N ARG A 228 15.68 10.38 -0.04
CA ARG A 228 14.79 11.50 0.36
C ARG A 228 14.59 11.62 1.86
N VAL A 229 15.05 10.67 2.66
CA VAL A 229 14.91 10.71 4.12
C VAL A 229 15.42 12.00 4.77
N PRO A 230 16.63 12.53 4.42
CA PRO A 230 17.10 13.80 5.01
C PRO A 230 16.15 14.97 4.71
N ILE A 231 15.63 15.05 3.48
CA ILE A 231 14.69 16.10 3.05
C ILE A 231 13.34 15.96 3.77
N ALA A 232 12.81 14.75 3.84
CA ALA A 232 11.54 14.47 4.52
C ALA A 232 11.61 14.80 6.02
N ARG A 233 12.72 14.45 6.69
CA ARG A 233 12.95 14.79 8.10
C ARG A 233 13.03 16.30 8.32
N LEU A 234 13.69 17.03 7.46
CA LEU A 234 13.76 18.49 7.53
C LEU A 234 12.38 19.11 7.34
N ALA A 235 11.65 18.68 6.32
CA ALA A 235 10.29 19.17 6.05
C ALA A 235 9.33 18.89 7.21
N ALA A 236 9.38 17.70 7.80
CA ALA A 236 8.59 17.35 8.98
C ALA A 236 8.93 18.24 10.20
N ALA A 237 10.21 18.50 10.44
CA ALA A 237 10.63 19.39 11.51
C ALA A 237 10.16 20.83 11.29
N GLN A 238 10.27 21.34 10.05
CA GLN A 238 9.76 22.68 9.69
C GLN A 238 8.24 22.76 9.86
N ALA A 239 7.50 21.75 9.42
CA ALA A 239 6.05 21.67 9.59
C ALA A 239 5.66 21.67 11.07
N ALA A 240 6.35 20.92 11.92
CA ALA A 240 6.12 20.87 13.36
C ALA A 240 6.40 22.22 14.07
N ILE A 241 7.36 23.02 13.57
CA ILE A 241 7.65 24.35 14.10
C ILE A 241 6.59 25.36 13.64
N ALA A 242 6.19 25.30 12.38
CA ALA A 242 5.26 26.25 11.78
C ALA A 242 3.80 26.08 12.25
N ASN A 243 3.45 24.91 12.78
CA ASN A 243 2.09 24.56 13.22
C ASN A 243 1.99 24.35 14.75
N LYS A 244 2.88 25.02 15.50
CA LYS A 244 2.83 25.07 16.97
C LYS A 244 1.76 26.02 17.49
#